data_aaec6a41386eaa7fc4ae582454516aa1
#
_entry.id   aaec6a41386eaa7fc4ae582454516aa1
#
_cell.length_a   1.000
_cell.length_b   1.000
_cell.length_c   1.000
_cell.angle_alpha   90.00
_cell.angle_beta   90.00
_cell.angle_gamma   90.00
#
_symmetry.space_group_name_H-M   'P 1'
#
loop_
_entity.id
_entity.type
_entity.pdbx_description
1 polymer ?
#
loop_
_entity_poly.entity_id
_entity_poly.type
_entity_poly.pdbx_seq_one_letter_code
_entity_poly.pdbx_strand_id
1 'polypeptide(L)'
;SSTADSSTSSESSASDSAAADSSDASSEAEDLKESELVTLNIVTMSGGKEESGIAQVEEAMDKILEEKFNVNVKLSFLPYSSYADQISLMLSSGEGVDLLPVYMVNYTACADSGQLYPMDDLIEKYGQGIIEQLGWDNINCGRVGGELFGLTEGRDLAASQGFEYRLDLAEKYNLDMDSVKTLEDLHDVLVTIKEKEENCWPVAVSAGENIRNWGWDSLGDEMVNLGVLPDMATDTTVVNLYETEQYKKLVT
;
A
#
# COMPACT_ATOMS: atom_id res chain seq x y z
N SER A 1 -14.03 58.94 17.49
CA SER A 1 -14.99 59.54 16.55
C SER A 1 -15.03 58.75 15.27
N SER A 2 -16.24 58.31 15.03
CA SER A 2 -17.00 58.16 13.78
C SER A 2 -16.70 56.91 12.96
N THR A 3 -17.55 55.92 13.10
CA THR A 3 -18.86 55.60 12.42
C THR A 3 -18.78 55.56 10.89
N ALA A 4 -19.13 54.38 10.35
CA ALA A 4 -20.24 54.06 9.46
C ALA A 4 -19.94 52.69 8.78
N ASP A 5 -20.65 51.68 9.07
CA ASP A 5 -21.85 51.06 8.51
C ASP A 5 -21.96 51.15 6.98
N SER A 6 -21.91 50.01 6.30
CA SER A 6 -22.76 49.74 5.14
C SER A 6 -22.72 48.25 4.76
N SER A 7 -23.85 47.64 5.03
CA SER A 7 -24.31 46.38 4.45
C SER A 7 -24.47 46.49 2.94
N THR A 8 -24.05 45.44 2.22
CA THR A 8 -24.66 45.14 0.91
C THR A 8 -24.68 43.63 0.70
N SER A 9 -25.88 43.15 0.64
CA SER A 9 -26.28 41.83 0.16
C SER A 9 -25.96 41.69 -1.35
N SER A 10 -25.48 40.56 -1.77
CA SER A 10 -25.64 40.11 -3.16
C SER A 10 -25.77 38.62 -3.25
N GLU A 11 -26.86 38.29 -3.77
CA GLU A 11 -27.51 37.11 -4.22
C GLU A 11 -26.63 36.02 -4.81
N SER A 12 -27.09 34.79 -4.49
CA SER A 12 -26.79 33.53 -5.14
C SER A 12 -27.05 33.58 -6.64
N SER A 13 -26.07 33.15 -7.42
CA SER A 13 -26.33 32.55 -8.73
C SER A 13 -25.76 31.15 -8.74
N ALA A 14 -26.64 30.20 -8.52
CA ALA A 14 -26.46 28.82 -8.94
C ALA A 14 -26.39 28.81 -10.46
N SER A 15 -25.28 28.41 -11.02
CA SER A 15 -25.22 28.02 -12.44
C SER A 15 -25.11 26.51 -12.54
N ASP A 16 -26.17 25.99 -13.01
CA ASP A 16 -26.44 24.72 -13.66
C ASP A 16 -25.30 24.35 -14.63
N SER A 17 -24.58 23.29 -14.32
CA SER A 17 -23.67 22.63 -15.25
C SER A 17 -23.35 21.20 -14.78
N ALA A 18 -24.36 20.37 -14.77
CA ALA A 18 -24.22 18.94 -14.54
C ALA A 18 -25.18 18.18 -15.45
N ALA A 19 -24.99 18.28 -16.78
CA ALA A 19 -25.78 17.51 -17.73
C ALA A 19 -25.07 17.22 -19.08
N ALA A 20 -23.74 17.25 -19.14
CA ALA A 20 -23.01 16.96 -20.37
C ALA A 20 -22.15 15.70 -20.36
N ASP A 21 -21.99 15.05 -19.19
CA ASP A 21 -21.01 13.96 -19.05
C ASP A 21 -21.62 12.53 -18.96
N SER A 22 -22.95 12.42 -18.93
CA SER A 22 -23.59 11.09 -18.86
C SER A 22 -23.89 10.44 -20.21
N SER A 23 -23.76 11.16 -21.33
CA SER A 23 -24.04 10.62 -22.67
C SER A 23 -22.81 9.96 -23.32
N ASP A 24 -21.61 10.42 -23.02
CA ASP A 24 -20.38 9.86 -23.59
C ASP A 24 -20.00 8.53 -22.94
N ALA A 25 -20.09 8.44 -21.62
CA ALA A 25 -19.83 7.20 -20.89
C ALA A 25 -20.85 6.08 -21.21
N SER A 26 -22.09 6.42 -21.57
CA SER A 26 -23.09 5.44 -21.98
C SER A 26 -22.86 4.90 -23.39
N SER A 27 -22.39 5.72 -24.32
CA SER A 27 -22.07 5.28 -25.70
C SER A 27 -20.81 4.40 -25.73
N GLU A 28 -19.75 4.73 -24.95
CA GLU A 28 -18.56 3.91 -24.85
C GLU A 28 -18.85 2.55 -24.16
N ALA A 29 -19.73 2.50 -23.17
CA ALA A 29 -20.16 1.26 -22.55
C ALA A 29 -21.01 0.38 -23.48
N GLU A 30 -21.74 0.94 -24.42
CA GLU A 30 -22.45 0.21 -25.46
C GLU A 30 -21.48 -0.32 -26.53
N ASP A 31 -20.50 0.45 -26.95
CA ASP A 31 -19.45 0.03 -27.89
C ASP A 31 -18.59 -1.11 -27.30
N LEU A 32 -18.31 -1.10 -26.00
CA LEU A 32 -17.59 -2.17 -25.32
C LEU A 32 -18.38 -3.50 -25.30
N LYS A 33 -19.70 -3.46 -25.21
CA LYS A 33 -20.56 -4.65 -25.23
C LYS A 33 -20.64 -5.33 -26.61
N GLU A 34 -20.39 -4.60 -27.68
CA GLU A 34 -20.32 -5.15 -29.04
C GLU A 34 -18.91 -5.66 -29.39
N SER A 35 -17.91 -5.40 -28.54
CA SER A 35 -16.53 -5.87 -28.74
C SER A 35 -16.41 -7.38 -28.43
N GLU A 36 -15.31 -7.99 -28.85
CA GLU A 36 -14.95 -9.36 -28.46
C GLU A 36 -14.69 -9.42 -26.94
N LEU A 37 -15.15 -10.49 -26.27
CA LEU A 37 -14.92 -10.72 -24.85
C LEU A 37 -13.41 -10.72 -24.53
N VAL A 38 -13.00 -9.87 -23.60
CA VAL A 38 -11.60 -9.72 -23.19
C VAL A 38 -11.38 -10.40 -21.83
N THR A 39 -10.28 -11.15 -21.71
CA THR A 39 -9.85 -11.71 -20.43
C THR A 39 -8.72 -10.90 -19.84
N LEU A 40 -8.89 -10.40 -18.61
CA LEU A 40 -7.85 -9.72 -17.85
C LEU A 40 -7.12 -10.68 -16.93
N ASN A 41 -5.82 -10.79 -17.09
CA ASN A 41 -4.95 -11.57 -16.21
C ASN A 41 -4.49 -10.74 -15.03
N ILE A 42 -5.02 -11.05 -13.85
CA ILE A 42 -4.68 -10.38 -12.60
C ILE A 42 -3.75 -11.29 -11.81
N VAL A 43 -2.53 -10.83 -11.56
CA VAL A 43 -1.54 -11.57 -10.76
C VAL A 43 -1.40 -10.89 -9.41
N THR A 44 -1.52 -11.64 -8.33
CA THR A 44 -1.41 -11.10 -6.97
C THR A 44 -0.65 -12.05 -6.05
N MET A 45 -0.49 -11.65 -4.80
CA MET A 45 0.26 -12.41 -3.80
C MET A 45 -0.66 -13.32 -2.97
N SER A 46 -0.10 -14.44 -2.51
CA SER A 46 -0.75 -15.34 -1.55
C SER A 46 0.16 -15.66 -0.37
N GLY A 47 -0.45 -16.14 0.71
CA GLY A 47 0.27 -16.63 1.89
C GLY A 47 1.02 -17.95 1.70
N GLY A 48 1.16 -18.45 0.47
CA GLY A 48 1.87 -19.68 0.13
C GLY A 48 1.05 -20.96 0.34
N LYS A 49 -0.23 -20.83 0.62
CA LYS A 49 -1.19 -21.95 0.60
C LYS A 49 -1.95 -21.93 -0.72
N GLU A 50 -2.38 -23.12 -1.14
CA GLU A 50 -3.27 -23.22 -2.29
C GLU A 50 -4.58 -22.47 -1.99
N GLU A 51 -4.90 -21.50 -2.82
CA GLU A 51 -6.09 -20.65 -2.65
C GLU A 51 -7.34 -21.43 -3.06
N SER A 52 -8.08 -21.90 -2.08
CA SER A 52 -9.36 -22.55 -2.34
C SER A 52 -10.44 -21.50 -2.65
N GLY A 53 -11.21 -21.72 -3.71
CA GLY A 53 -12.31 -20.84 -4.07
C GLY A 53 -12.02 -19.79 -5.14
N ILE A 54 -10.83 -19.79 -5.75
CA ILE A 54 -10.48 -18.88 -6.86
C ILE A 54 -11.55 -18.94 -7.95
N ALA A 55 -11.92 -20.12 -8.42
CA ALA A 55 -12.91 -20.27 -9.47
C ALA A 55 -14.30 -19.69 -9.09
N GLN A 56 -14.66 -19.72 -7.80
CA GLN A 56 -15.93 -19.14 -7.32
C GLN A 56 -15.84 -17.60 -7.32
N VAL A 57 -14.69 -17.05 -7.02
CA VAL A 57 -14.45 -15.60 -7.06
C VAL A 57 -14.44 -15.13 -8.52
N GLU A 58 -13.70 -15.81 -9.40
CA GLU A 58 -13.70 -15.52 -10.84
C GLU A 58 -15.13 -15.54 -11.38
N GLU A 59 -15.92 -16.60 -11.15
CA GLU A 59 -17.31 -16.70 -11.59
C GLU A 59 -18.20 -15.53 -11.08
N ALA A 60 -17.98 -15.10 -9.83
CA ALA A 60 -18.75 -13.99 -9.27
C ALA A 60 -18.34 -12.63 -9.87
N MET A 61 -17.07 -12.45 -10.14
CA MET A 61 -16.54 -11.25 -10.81
C MET A 61 -16.99 -11.20 -12.27
N ASP A 62 -16.87 -12.31 -13.00
CA ASP A 62 -17.23 -12.40 -14.40
C ASP A 62 -18.69 -12.01 -14.66
N LYS A 63 -19.63 -12.45 -13.82
CA LYS A 63 -21.04 -12.05 -13.92
C LYS A 63 -21.25 -10.53 -13.91
N ILE A 64 -20.43 -9.81 -13.14
CA ILE A 64 -20.52 -8.35 -13.00
C ILE A 64 -19.78 -7.66 -14.15
N LEU A 65 -18.59 -8.17 -14.49
CA LEU A 65 -17.70 -7.55 -15.45
C LEU A 65 -18.15 -7.78 -16.89
N GLU A 66 -18.66 -8.98 -17.21
CA GLU A 66 -19.24 -9.25 -18.52
C GLU A 66 -20.47 -8.38 -18.80
N GLU A 67 -21.35 -8.22 -17.80
CA GLU A 67 -22.53 -7.39 -17.93
C GLU A 67 -22.18 -5.91 -18.17
N LYS A 68 -21.16 -5.41 -17.47
CA LYS A 68 -20.80 -3.98 -17.51
C LYS A 68 -19.83 -3.61 -18.61
N PHE A 69 -18.83 -4.46 -18.85
CA PHE A 69 -17.64 -4.10 -19.63
C PHE A 69 -17.27 -5.13 -20.71
N ASN A 70 -18.00 -6.22 -20.83
CA ASN A 70 -17.67 -7.37 -21.69
C ASN A 70 -16.25 -7.92 -21.41
N VAL A 71 -15.93 -8.08 -20.13
CA VAL A 71 -14.63 -8.52 -19.62
C VAL A 71 -14.84 -9.67 -18.64
N ASN A 72 -13.97 -10.67 -18.69
CA ASN A 72 -13.80 -11.64 -17.60
C ASN A 72 -12.40 -11.58 -17.01
N VAL A 73 -12.17 -12.28 -15.90
CA VAL A 73 -10.89 -12.22 -15.19
C VAL A 73 -10.29 -13.61 -15.00
N LYS A 74 -8.96 -13.64 -15.04
CA LYS A 74 -8.16 -14.77 -14.63
C LYS A 74 -7.29 -14.34 -13.45
N LEU A 75 -7.51 -14.98 -12.29
CA LEU A 75 -6.76 -14.69 -11.06
C LEU A 75 -5.59 -15.66 -10.90
N SER A 76 -4.40 -15.15 -10.75
CA SER A 76 -3.19 -15.92 -10.47
C SER A 76 -2.57 -15.47 -9.16
N PHE A 77 -2.32 -16.41 -8.25
CA PHE A 77 -1.76 -16.14 -6.94
C PHE A 77 -0.35 -16.70 -6.85
N LEU A 78 0.61 -15.82 -6.62
CA LEU A 78 2.02 -16.19 -6.45
C LEU A 78 2.38 -16.17 -4.96
N PRO A 79 3.18 -17.14 -4.47
CA PRO A 79 3.63 -17.12 -3.10
C PRO A 79 4.41 -15.84 -2.78
N TYR A 80 4.10 -15.20 -1.65
CA TYR A 80 4.74 -13.96 -1.22
C TYR A 80 6.27 -14.03 -1.26
N SER A 81 6.85 -15.17 -0.84
CA SER A 81 8.30 -15.38 -0.77
C SER A 81 9.01 -15.41 -2.15
N SER A 82 8.29 -15.64 -3.24
CA SER A 82 8.82 -15.71 -4.59
C SER A 82 8.16 -14.73 -5.56
N TYR A 83 7.28 -13.87 -5.05
CA TYR A 83 6.50 -12.94 -5.87
C TYR A 83 7.39 -12.02 -6.71
N ALA A 84 8.35 -11.36 -6.09
CA ALA A 84 9.23 -10.40 -6.77
C ALA A 84 9.99 -11.03 -7.95
N ASP A 85 10.55 -12.23 -7.75
CA ASP A 85 11.31 -12.93 -8.79
C ASP A 85 10.40 -13.38 -9.92
N GLN A 86 9.24 -13.97 -9.61
CA GLN A 86 8.29 -14.46 -10.60
C GLN A 86 7.68 -13.31 -11.42
N ILE A 87 7.24 -12.24 -10.79
CA ILE A 87 6.72 -11.06 -11.51
C ILE A 87 7.79 -10.44 -12.39
N SER A 88 9.02 -10.30 -11.93
CA SER A 88 10.11 -9.77 -12.73
C SER A 88 10.35 -10.61 -13.98
N LEU A 89 10.26 -11.94 -13.86
CA LEU A 89 10.37 -12.84 -14.99
C LEU A 89 9.20 -12.70 -15.97
N MET A 90 7.95 -12.67 -15.47
CA MET A 90 6.74 -12.51 -16.28
C MET A 90 6.77 -11.20 -17.08
N LEU A 91 7.06 -10.08 -16.42
CA LEU A 91 7.17 -8.77 -17.07
C LEU A 91 8.29 -8.74 -18.13
N SER A 92 9.42 -9.40 -17.86
CA SER A 92 10.55 -9.44 -18.79
C SER A 92 10.30 -10.36 -20.00
N SER A 93 9.50 -11.41 -19.83
CA SER A 93 9.15 -12.34 -20.91
C SER A 93 7.99 -11.83 -21.78
N GLY A 94 7.29 -10.77 -21.38
CA GLY A 94 6.07 -10.31 -22.04
C GLY A 94 4.90 -11.27 -21.85
N GLU A 95 4.93 -12.12 -20.82
CA GLU A 95 3.81 -12.95 -20.44
C GLU A 95 2.66 -12.06 -20.02
N GLY A 96 1.44 -12.32 -20.51
CA GLY A 96 0.29 -11.46 -20.32
C GLY A 96 -0.06 -11.28 -18.84
N VAL A 97 0.29 -10.12 -18.30
CA VAL A 97 -0.13 -9.63 -16.98
C VAL A 97 -0.75 -8.27 -17.21
N ASP A 98 -2.03 -8.15 -16.92
CA ASP A 98 -2.76 -6.89 -17.14
C ASP A 98 -2.80 -6.03 -15.88
N LEU A 99 -2.95 -6.66 -14.72
CA LEU A 99 -2.95 -5.99 -13.41
C LEU A 99 -2.09 -6.73 -12.40
N LEU A 100 -1.28 -6.00 -11.65
CA LEU A 100 -0.45 -6.54 -10.58
C LEU A 100 -0.22 -5.51 -9.47
N PRO A 101 -0.04 -5.94 -8.22
CA PRO A 101 0.55 -5.12 -7.18
C PRO A 101 2.04 -4.92 -7.47
N VAL A 102 2.49 -3.67 -7.58
CA VAL A 102 3.92 -3.34 -7.77
C VAL A 102 4.72 -3.36 -6.46
N TYR A 103 4.20 -4.07 -5.48
CA TYR A 103 4.86 -4.30 -4.20
C TYR A 103 6.04 -5.27 -4.36
N MET A 104 7.15 -4.99 -3.72
CA MET A 104 8.40 -5.78 -3.77
C MET A 104 9.11 -5.84 -5.14
N VAL A 105 8.62 -5.14 -6.16
CA VAL A 105 9.35 -4.97 -7.42
C VAL A 105 9.99 -3.58 -7.47
N ASN A 106 11.01 -3.42 -8.30
CA ASN A 106 11.58 -2.09 -8.52
C ASN A 106 10.65 -1.28 -9.42
N TYR A 107 9.71 -0.58 -8.82
CA TYR A 107 8.66 0.16 -9.51
C TYR A 107 9.21 1.16 -10.54
N THR A 108 10.21 1.96 -10.13
CA THR A 108 10.85 2.95 -11.01
C THR A 108 11.50 2.28 -12.22
N ALA A 109 12.22 1.16 -12.03
CA ALA A 109 12.83 0.44 -13.13
C ALA A 109 11.80 -0.18 -14.08
N CYS A 110 10.67 -0.67 -13.56
CA CYS A 110 9.58 -1.17 -14.37
C CYS A 110 8.93 -0.06 -15.22
N ALA A 111 8.73 1.12 -14.67
CA ALA A 111 8.24 2.28 -15.38
C ALA A 111 9.23 2.75 -16.47
N ASP A 112 10.50 2.95 -16.12
CA ASP A 112 11.54 3.40 -17.04
C ASP A 112 11.81 2.43 -18.20
N SER A 113 11.61 1.13 -17.97
CA SER A 113 11.76 0.08 -19.01
C SER A 113 10.51 -0.16 -19.86
N GLY A 114 9.43 0.60 -19.61
CA GLY A 114 8.17 0.47 -20.35
C GLY A 114 7.39 -0.82 -20.05
N GLN A 115 7.62 -1.44 -18.90
CA GLN A 115 6.86 -2.60 -18.42
C GLN A 115 5.52 -2.22 -17.78
N LEU A 116 5.33 -0.95 -17.43
CA LEU A 116 4.09 -0.40 -16.89
C LEU A 116 3.48 0.59 -17.89
N TYR A 117 2.17 0.62 -17.93
CA TYR A 117 1.42 1.50 -18.84
C TYR A 117 1.22 2.89 -18.20
N PRO A 118 1.44 4.01 -18.95
CA PRO A 118 1.12 5.36 -18.48
C PRO A 118 -0.38 5.51 -18.28
N MET A 119 -0.81 6.02 -17.14
CA MET A 119 -2.20 6.03 -16.71
C MET A 119 -2.83 7.42 -16.65
N ASP A 120 -2.11 8.49 -16.97
CA ASP A 120 -2.61 9.86 -16.82
C ASP A 120 -3.94 10.07 -17.57
N ASP A 121 -3.99 9.75 -18.85
CA ASP A 121 -5.20 9.90 -19.66
C ASP A 121 -6.35 9.00 -19.15
N LEU A 122 -6.01 7.81 -18.66
CA LEU A 122 -7.01 6.86 -18.16
C LEU A 122 -7.62 7.32 -16.85
N ILE A 123 -6.82 7.81 -15.91
CA ILE A 123 -7.31 8.29 -14.63
C ILE A 123 -8.14 9.57 -14.78
N GLU A 124 -7.77 10.46 -15.70
CA GLU A 124 -8.55 11.65 -15.99
C GLU A 124 -9.88 11.33 -16.65
N LYS A 125 -9.90 10.38 -17.58
CA LYS A 125 -11.10 10.03 -18.34
C LYS A 125 -12.05 9.11 -17.56
N TYR A 126 -11.54 8.11 -16.88
CA TYR A 126 -12.35 7.04 -16.29
C TYR A 126 -12.25 6.95 -14.77
N GLY A 127 -11.29 7.65 -14.16
CA GLY A 127 -10.91 7.46 -12.75
C GLY A 127 -11.60 8.40 -11.77
N GLN A 128 -12.71 9.05 -12.08
CA GLN A 128 -13.33 10.04 -11.20
C GLN A 128 -13.63 9.49 -9.80
N GLY A 129 -14.17 8.29 -9.70
CA GLY A 129 -14.42 7.65 -8.40
C GLY A 129 -13.13 7.33 -7.63
N ILE A 130 -12.03 7.03 -8.32
CA ILE A 130 -10.71 6.81 -7.72
C ILE A 130 -10.15 8.13 -7.20
N ILE A 131 -10.28 9.21 -8.00
CA ILE A 131 -9.83 10.56 -7.61
C ILE A 131 -10.59 11.05 -6.39
N GLU A 132 -11.91 10.84 -6.35
CA GLU A 132 -12.75 11.20 -5.19
C GLU A 132 -12.36 10.42 -3.92
N GLN A 133 -12.01 9.15 -4.06
CA GLN A 133 -11.67 8.28 -2.93
C GLN A 133 -10.24 8.49 -2.42
N LEU A 134 -9.26 8.57 -3.30
CA LEU A 134 -7.83 8.64 -2.95
C LEU A 134 -7.32 10.06 -2.81
N GLY A 135 -7.82 10.99 -3.62
CA GLY A 135 -7.28 12.33 -3.77
C GLY A 135 -5.98 12.38 -4.57
N TRP A 136 -5.72 13.50 -5.21
CA TRP A 136 -4.54 13.67 -6.06
C TRP A 136 -3.21 13.56 -5.30
N ASP A 137 -3.16 13.89 -4.02
CA ASP A 137 -1.93 13.78 -3.22
C ASP A 137 -1.47 12.31 -3.14
N ASN A 138 -2.40 11.38 -2.92
CA ASN A 138 -2.10 9.95 -2.90
C ASN A 138 -1.84 9.39 -4.30
N ILE A 139 -2.62 9.79 -5.30
CA ILE A 139 -2.44 9.36 -6.69
C ILE A 139 -1.06 9.78 -7.20
N ASN A 140 -0.63 11.00 -6.90
CA ASN A 140 0.67 11.51 -7.32
C ASN A 140 1.87 10.76 -6.75
N CYS A 141 1.70 9.97 -5.67
CA CYS A 141 2.74 9.07 -5.17
C CYS A 141 3.13 7.97 -6.18
N GLY A 142 2.24 7.65 -7.12
CA GLY A 142 2.51 6.69 -8.20
C GLY A 142 3.24 7.27 -9.41
N ARG A 143 3.75 8.51 -9.35
CA ARG A 143 4.45 9.13 -10.47
C ARG A 143 5.94 8.78 -10.50
N VAL A 144 6.41 8.46 -11.69
CA VAL A 144 7.84 8.29 -12.01
C VAL A 144 8.17 9.22 -13.17
N GLY A 145 9.16 10.07 -13.01
CA GLY A 145 9.54 11.03 -14.06
C GLY A 145 8.44 12.06 -14.43
N GLY A 146 7.39 12.17 -13.63
CA GLY A 146 6.24 13.04 -13.87
C GLY A 146 5.02 12.33 -14.46
N GLU A 147 5.14 11.10 -14.94
CA GLU A 147 4.06 10.26 -15.49
C GLU A 147 3.52 9.29 -14.44
N LEU A 148 2.23 9.01 -14.46
CA LEU A 148 1.56 8.10 -13.55
C LEU A 148 1.59 6.66 -14.11
N PHE A 149 2.12 5.71 -13.34
CA PHE A 149 2.21 4.29 -13.76
C PHE A 149 1.50 3.33 -12.80
N GLY A 150 1.05 3.79 -11.66
CA GLY A 150 0.35 2.96 -10.69
C GLY A 150 -0.44 3.81 -9.71
N LEU A 151 -1.39 3.15 -9.06
CA LEU A 151 -2.25 3.78 -8.06
C LEU A 151 -1.88 3.24 -6.67
N THR A 152 -1.94 4.12 -5.69
CA THR A 152 -1.77 3.71 -4.29
C THR A 152 -3.00 2.94 -3.80
N GLU A 153 -2.79 2.03 -2.87
CA GLU A 153 -3.90 1.39 -2.17
C GLU A 153 -4.64 2.40 -1.29
N GLY A 154 -5.97 2.31 -1.28
CA GLY A 154 -6.81 3.06 -0.36
C GLY A 154 -6.85 2.41 1.03
N ARG A 155 -5.77 2.54 1.81
CA ARG A 155 -5.67 1.98 3.16
C ARG A 155 -5.28 3.04 4.19
N ASP A 156 -5.15 2.64 5.45
CA ASP A 156 -4.79 3.52 6.54
C ASP A 156 -3.45 4.24 6.29
N LEU A 157 -3.44 5.56 6.49
CA LEU A 157 -2.26 6.40 6.29
C LEU A 157 -1.32 6.42 7.49
N ALA A 158 -1.66 5.70 8.55
CA ALA A 158 -0.84 5.59 9.75
C ALA A 158 -0.76 4.13 10.20
N ALA A 159 0.41 3.73 10.67
CA ALA A 159 0.64 2.47 11.32
C ALA A 159 1.28 2.71 12.68
N SER A 160 0.98 1.86 13.64
CA SER A 160 1.69 1.83 14.91
C SER A 160 2.43 0.51 15.04
N GLN A 161 3.61 0.58 15.61
CA GLN A 161 4.39 -0.60 15.93
C GLN A 161 4.21 -0.94 17.41
N GLY A 162 4.23 -2.22 17.71
CA GLY A 162 4.05 -2.69 19.07
C GLY A 162 4.58 -4.11 19.25
N PHE A 163 4.53 -4.58 20.46
CA PHE A 163 4.85 -5.95 20.80
C PHE A 163 3.57 -6.73 21.08
N GLU A 164 3.43 -7.85 20.42
CA GLU A 164 2.49 -8.87 20.85
C GLU A 164 3.17 -9.77 21.88
N TYR A 165 2.49 -10.06 22.97
CA TYR A 165 3.03 -10.90 24.03
C TYR A 165 2.09 -12.05 24.39
N ARG A 166 2.66 -13.12 24.91
CA ARG A 166 1.92 -14.27 25.42
C ARG A 166 1.30 -13.93 26.77
N LEU A 167 -0.03 -13.79 26.77
CA LEU A 167 -0.80 -13.45 27.97
C LEU A 167 -0.61 -14.48 29.08
N ASP A 168 -0.55 -15.77 28.73
CA ASP A 168 -0.35 -16.85 29.69
C ASP A 168 1.00 -16.75 30.44
N LEU A 169 2.05 -16.25 29.79
CA LEU A 169 3.33 -15.99 30.44
C LEU A 169 3.32 -14.75 31.32
N ALA A 170 2.63 -13.70 30.83
CA ALA A 170 2.45 -12.46 31.60
C ALA A 170 1.71 -12.75 32.92
N GLU A 171 0.62 -13.52 32.88
CA GLU A 171 -0.14 -13.94 34.04
C GLU A 171 0.67 -14.88 34.97
N LYS A 172 1.33 -15.89 34.38
CA LYS A 172 2.15 -16.87 35.13
C LYS A 172 3.22 -16.23 35.99
N TYR A 173 3.85 -15.17 35.48
CA TYR A 173 4.96 -14.49 36.14
C TYR A 173 4.58 -13.14 36.74
N ASN A 174 3.29 -12.79 36.68
CA ASN A 174 2.76 -11.51 37.17
C ASN A 174 3.52 -10.31 36.59
N LEU A 175 3.70 -10.31 35.26
CA LEU A 175 4.36 -9.21 34.53
C LEU A 175 3.36 -8.10 34.27
N ASP A 176 3.68 -6.89 34.69
CA ASP A 176 2.87 -5.69 34.38
C ASP A 176 3.23 -5.16 33.00
N MET A 177 2.56 -5.68 31.98
CA MET A 177 2.78 -5.26 30.59
C MET A 177 2.29 -3.83 30.31
N ASP A 178 1.38 -3.30 31.13
CA ASP A 178 0.90 -1.93 30.99
C ASP A 178 1.96 -0.90 31.41
N SER A 179 2.91 -1.30 32.23
CA SER A 179 4.04 -0.45 32.63
C SER A 179 5.14 -0.38 31.57
N VAL A 180 5.17 -1.28 30.60
CA VAL A 180 6.19 -1.31 29.52
C VAL A 180 5.91 -0.19 28.52
N LYS A 181 6.78 0.81 28.48
CA LYS A 181 6.68 1.99 27.58
C LYS A 181 7.92 2.17 26.72
N THR A 182 9.03 1.60 27.11
CA THR A 182 10.32 1.73 26.44
C THR A 182 10.91 0.35 26.15
N LEU A 183 11.97 0.28 25.34
CA LEU A 183 12.71 -0.96 25.10
C LEU A 183 13.46 -1.40 26.37
N GLU A 184 13.89 -0.46 27.19
CA GLU A 184 14.53 -0.72 28.45
C GLU A 184 13.55 -1.40 29.44
N ASP A 185 12.29 -0.97 29.51
CA ASP A 185 11.26 -1.64 30.32
C ASP A 185 11.01 -3.07 29.83
N LEU A 186 11.01 -3.26 28.50
CA LEU A 186 10.83 -4.58 27.90
C LEU A 186 11.97 -5.54 28.25
N HIS A 187 13.20 -5.05 28.41
CA HIS A 187 14.37 -5.85 28.75
C HIS A 187 14.13 -6.68 30.02
N ASP A 188 13.60 -6.10 31.09
CA ASP A 188 13.37 -6.78 32.36
C ASP A 188 12.32 -7.90 32.25
N VAL A 189 11.30 -7.69 31.41
CA VAL A 189 10.31 -8.70 31.04
C VAL A 189 10.99 -9.89 30.33
N LEU A 190 11.81 -9.58 29.31
CA LEU A 190 12.51 -10.59 28.51
C LEU A 190 13.51 -11.39 29.35
N VAL A 191 14.25 -10.75 30.25
CA VAL A 191 15.15 -11.40 31.19
C VAL A 191 14.36 -12.36 32.10
N THR A 192 13.25 -11.90 32.65
CA THR A 192 12.40 -12.73 33.52
C THR A 192 11.92 -13.99 32.80
N ILE A 193 11.46 -13.86 31.54
CA ILE A 193 11.02 -15.02 30.75
C ILE A 193 12.20 -15.95 30.45
N LYS A 194 13.34 -15.39 30.05
CA LYS A 194 14.56 -16.18 29.75
C LYS A 194 15.06 -16.99 30.91
N GLU A 195 15.00 -16.46 32.13
CA GLU A 195 15.46 -17.12 33.33
C GLU A 195 14.48 -18.20 33.83
N LYS A 196 13.18 -18.00 33.59
CA LYS A 196 12.13 -18.85 34.16
C LYS A 196 11.59 -19.92 33.24
N GLU A 197 11.74 -19.74 31.91
CA GLU A 197 11.28 -20.68 30.90
C GLU A 197 12.44 -21.42 30.26
N GLU A 198 12.50 -22.73 30.46
CA GLU A 198 13.47 -23.58 29.77
C GLU A 198 13.15 -23.69 28.29
N ASN A 199 14.17 -23.63 27.42
CA ASN A 199 14.07 -23.76 25.98
C ASN A 199 13.14 -22.70 25.31
N CYS A 200 13.02 -21.53 25.93
CA CYS A 200 12.27 -20.41 25.43
C CYS A 200 13.22 -19.31 24.88
N TRP A 201 12.90 -18.83 23.66
CA TRP A 201 13.47 -17.58 23.15
C TRP A 201 12.50 -16.47 23.50
N PRO A 202 12.90 -15.49 24.33
CA PRO A 202 11.99 -14.46 24.82
C PRO A 202 11.40 -13.60 23.73
N VAL A 203 12.09 -13.42 22.59
CA VAL A 203 11.64 -12.70 21.42
C VAL A 203 11.64 -13.63 20.22
N ALA A 204 10.50 -13.69 19.53
CA ALA A 204 10.38 -14.31 18.22
C ALA A 204 10.39 -13.22 17.16
N VAL A 205 11.36 -13.27 16.26
CA VAL A 205 11.43 -12.41 15.07
C VAL A 205 11.45 -13.29 13.84
N SER A 206 10.79 -12.84 12.77
CA SER A 206 10.86 -13.55 11.50
C SER A 206 12.27 -13.45 10.92
N ALA A 207 12.73 -14.52 10.27
CA ALA A 207 14.01 -14.50 9.59
C ALA A 207 14.02 -13.44 8.50
N GLY A 208 14.90 -12.46 8.60
CA GLY A 208 14.99 -11.33 7.68
C GLY A 208 14.22 -10.08 8.11
N GLU A 209 13.34 -10.16 9.10
CA GLU A 209 12.80 -8.95 9.71
C GLU A 209 13.88 -8.26 10.56
N ASN A 210 14.02 -7.00 10.28
CA ASN A 210 14.96 -6.13 10.99
C ASN A 210 14.20 -5.22 11.92
N ILE A 211 14.75 -5.01 13.12
CA ILE A 211 14.32 -3.95 14.05
C ILE A 211 14.55 -2.55 13.42
N ARG A 212 14.81 -2.49 12.12
CA ARG A 212 15.26 -1.30 11.40
C ARG A 212 14.20 -0.21 11.24
N ASN A 213 12.92 -0.54 11.38
CA ASN A 213 11.83 0.40 11.07
C ASN A 213 11.30 1.18 12.28
N TRP A 214 12.18 1.50 13.23
CA TRP A 214 11.78 2.15 14.47
C TRP A 214 12.19 3.62 14.50
N GLY A 215 11.20 4.47 14.26
CA GLY A 215 11.35 5.89 14.48
C GLY A 215 12.00 6.67 13.31
N TRP A 216 12.02 6.11 12.11
CA TRP A 216 12.42 6.81 10.89
C TRP A 216 11.50 6.49 9.73
N ASP A 217 11.49 7.37 8.72
CA ASP A 217 10.83 7.13 7.45
C ASP A 217 11.87 6.62 6.44
N SER A 218 11.61 5.49 5.82
CA SER A 218 12.49 4.83 4.85
C SER A 218 12.47 5.45 3.46
N LEU A 219 11.67 6.49 3.24
CA LEU A 219 11.47 7.12 1.92
C LEU A 219 11.05 6.12 0.82
N GLY A 220 10.32 5.07 1.20
CA GLY A 220 9.92 4.00 0.31
C GLY A 220 10.97 2.94 0.02
N ASP A 221 12.20 3.07 0.54
CA ASP A 221 13.25 2.04 0.46
C ASP A 221 13.24 1.14 1.71
N GLU A 222 12.22 0.32 1.84
CA GLU A 222 12.10 -0.61 2.98
C GLU A 222 13.11 -1.75 2.93
N MET A 223 13.71 -2.02 1.78
CA MET A 223 14.63 -3.15 1.59
C MET A 223 16.03 -2.85 2.11
N VAL A 224 16.56 -1.67 1.83
CA VAL A 224 17.94 -1.30 2.16
C VAL A 224 18.00 -0.29 3.30
N ASN A 225 17.05 0.64 3.36
CA ASN A 225 17.01 1.73 4.35
C ASN A 225 18.33 2.52 4.45
N LEU A 226 19.02 2.74 3.32
CA LEU A 226 20.30 3.42 3.33
C LEU A 226 20.13 4.91 3.64
N GLY A 227 19.21 5.57 2.95
CA GLY A 227 18.82 6.94 3.21
C GLY A 227 17.47 7.01 3.90
N VAL A 228 17.39 7.63 5.06
CA VAL A 228 16.16 7.73 5.84
C VAL A 228 15.95 9.15 6.34
N LEU A 229 14.69 9.50 6.65
CA LEU A 229 14.36 10.69 7.43
C LEU A 229 14.28 10.28 8.91
N PRO A 230 15.13 10.83 9.78
CA PRO A 230 15.10 10.50 11.20
C PRO A 230 13.86 11.09 11.88
N ASP A 231 13.59 10.62 13.10
CA ASP A 231 12.53 11.12 13.97
C ASP A 231 11.15 11.21 13.30
N MET A 232 10.76 10.16 12.56
CA MET A 232 9.48 10.06 11.85
C MET A 232 9.24 11.24 10.90
N ALA A 233 10.25 11.63 10.15
CA ALA A 233 10.20 12.72 9.17
C ALA A 233 9.87 14.12 9.75
N THR A 234 10.16 14.35 11.02
CA THR A 234 10.08 15.71 11.60
C THR A 234 11.13 16.66 11.02
N ASP A 235 12.20 16.10 10.46
CA ASP A 235 13.22 16.81 9.66
C ASP A 235 13.26 16.15 8.25
N THR A 236 13.40 16.94 7.21
CA THR A 236 13.49 16.49 5.82
C THR A 236 14.94 16.24 5.38
N THR A 237 15.89 16.29 6.29
CA THR A 237 17.30 15.99 6.00
C THR A 237 17.51 14.48 5.95
N VAL A 238 17.86 13.98 4.76
CA VAL A 238 18.16 12.55 4.58
C VAL A 238 19.49 12.21 5.23
N VAL A 239 19.51 11.17 6.06
CA VAL A 239 20.72 10.69 6.73
C VAL A 239 20.96 9.20 6.39
N ASN A 240 22.22 8.78 6.48
CA ASN A 240 22.56 7.35 6.41
C ASN A 240 22.13 6.68 7.72
N LEU A 241 21.15 5.77 7.65
CA LEU A 241 20.63 5.08 8.83
C LEU A 241 21.72 4.44 9.68
N TYR A 242 22.65 3.76 9.03
CA TYR A 242 23.71 2.98 9.70
C TYR A 242 24.74 3.82 10.46
N GLU A 243 24.76 5.14 10.23
CA GLU A 243 25.62 6.10 10.94
C GLU A 243 24.88 6.81 12.09
N THR A 244 23.58 6.52 12.29
CA THR A 244 22.79 7.17 13.34
C THR A 244 23.03 6.53 14.71
N GLU A 245 22.98 7.35 15.77
CA GLU A 245 22.99 6.85 17.14
C GLU A 245 21.75 5.98 17.46
N GLN A 246 20.64 6.23 16.78
CA GLN A 246 19.43 5.44 16.89
C GLN A 246 19.65 4.01 16.40
N TYR A 247 20.24 3.83 15.23
CA TYR A 247 20.59 2.49 14.73
C TYR A 247 21.59 1.77 15.64
N LYS A 248 22.58 2.49 16.13
CA LYS A 248 23.57 1.93 17.07
C LYS A 248 22.89 1.38 18.34
N LYS A 249 21.94 2.10 18.93
CA LYS A 249 21.17 1.63 20.09
C LYS A 249 20.38 0.36 19.83
N LEU A 250 19.88 0.17 18.60
CA LEU A 250 19.09 -1.01 18.24
C LEU A 250 19.93 -2.28 18.10
N VAL A 251 21.24 -2.14 17.79
CA VAL A 251 22.12 -3.30 17.54
C VAL A 251 23.10 -3.59 18.69
N THR A 252 23.10 -2.76 19.73
CA THR A 252 23.93 -2.95 20.94
C THR A 252 23.12 -3.34 22.15
#